data_a0ede93602e61d55fd492a61075aa8d7
#
_entry.id   a0ede93602e61d55fd492a61075aa8d7
#
_cell.length_a   1.000
_cell.length_b   1.000
_cell.length_c   1.000
_cell.angle_alpha   90.00
_cell.angle_beta   90.00
_cell.angle_gamma   90.00
#
_symmetry.space_group_name_H-M   'P 1'
#
loop_
_entity.id
_entity.type
_entity.pdbx_description
1 polymer ?
#
loop_
_entity_poly.entity_id
_entity_poly.type
_entity_poly.pdbx_seq_one_letter_code
_entity_poly.pdbx_strand_id
1 'polypeptide(L)'
;MVACAAQLWQTRIMQSSLVAVLLLAGGLGLAGSLATVHAAEPELPEVRREFRAAWVATVANIDWPSKPGLPVAEQQAEFLAILESCEELNLNAIVLQVRPAADALYQSELEPWSRYLTGEMGKAPEPFYDPLEFAVEESHKRGIELHAWFNPYRALDPADAPVSDNHISKTHPEFVRRYGRFLWLDPGEPAATEHTLAVIMDVVKRYDIDGVHMDDYFYPYPIRDDEGNVVPFPDDASWEKAVAQGTQLSRDDWRRENVNRLVQRIHEEVRATKPWVKFGISPFGIWRPGNPPQVQGFDQYASIYADARLWFASGWVDYFTPQLYWKLGPPQQSYTALLHWWSEQNEQDRHLWPGNYTSRLLNVRQTGWSSDEIVAQIWATRALEGASGNVHFSMKALQRNAEGVAGALAAGPYREPALIPASPWMQAPHGAPVKPQAAVHKSGGRWELTLSHADGAAPWLWVIRTRYGEHWNVEIVSGTVQRHPLPPHPGNDSQLESPAAVAVSAVNRIGQESDVVRAEAE
;
A
#
# COMPACT_ATOMS: atom_id res chain seq x y z
N MET A 1 -41.80 -34.13 -25.01
CA MET A 1 -43.02 -33.52 -24.46
C MET A 1 -42.57 -32.27 -23.72
N VAL A 2 -42.36 -31.15 -24.34
CA VAL A 2 -43.15 -30.18 -25.08
C VAL A 2 -44.19 -29.53 -24.17
N ALA A 3 -43.90 -28.22 -23.97
CA ALA A 3 -44.81 -27.09 -23.84
C ALA A 3 -45.56 -26.90 -22.52
N CYS A 4 -45.39 -25.76 -21.97
CA CYS A 4 -46.29 -24.76 -21.43
C CYS A 4 -45.73 -24.09 -20.18
N ALA A 5 -45.27 -22.85 -20.36
CA ALA A 5 -45.55 -21.72 -19.48
C ALA A 5 -44.78 -20.46 -19.97
N ALA A 6 -45.24 -19.97 -21.12
CA ALA A 6 -45.06 -18.55 -21.48
C ALA A 6 -46.46 -17.96 -21.41
N GLN A 7 -46.71 -17.08 -20.42
CA GLN A 7 -47.77 -16.09 -20.37
C GLN A 7 -47.99 -15.65 -18.92
N LEU A 8 -47.46 -14.49 -18.61
CA LEU A 8 -47.96 -13.57 -17.56
C LEU A 8 -46.92 -12.45 -17.30
N TRP A 9 -46.72 -11.64 -18.32
CA TRP A 9 -46.12 -10.30 -18.15
C TRP A 9 -46.65 -9.37 -19.22
N GLN A 10 -47.89 -8.92 -19.07
CA GLN A 10 -48.42 -7.71 -19.68
C GLN A 10 -49.71 -7.36 -18.95
N THR A 11 -49.69 -6.25 -18.25
CA THR A 11 -50.83 -5.32 -18.04
C THR A 11 -50.64 -4.57 -16.73
N ARG A 12 -50.08 -3.39 -16.81
CA ARG A 12 -50.44 -2.25 -15.95
C ARG A 12 -49.79 -0.97 -16.54
N ILE A 13 -50.45 -0.47 -17.55
CA ILE A 13 -50.29 0.92 -18.00
C ILE A 13 -51.72 1.50 -18.04
N MET A 14 -51.79 2.78 -17.63
CA MET A 14 -52.89 3.72 -17.75
C MET A 14 -54.05 3.64 -16.74
N GLN A 15 -54.01 4.56 -15.82
CA GLN A 15 -55.17 5.36 -15.47
C GLN A 15 -54.77 6.80 -15.22
N SER A 16 -55.03 7.61 -16.19
CA SER A 16 -55.08 9.06 -16.20
C SER A 16 -56.28 9.57 -15.42
N SER A 17 -56.10 10.53 -14.54
CA SER A 17 -57.18 11.31 -13.95
C SER A 17 -57.02 12.78 -14.29
N LEU A 18 -57.88 13.28 -15.17
CA LEU A 18 -58.16 14.70 -15.38
C LEU A 18 -58.70 15.29 -14.07
N VAL A 19 -58.20 16.44 -13.65
CA VAL A 19 -58.83 17.35 -12.70
C VAL A 19 -59.05 18.70 -13.39
N ALA A 20 -60.29 19.12 -13.41
CA ALA A 20 -60.82 20.29 -14.04
C ALA A 20 -60.33 21.61 -13.37
N VAL A 21 -60.07 22.61 -14.19
CA VAL A 21 -59.78 24.00 -13.79
C VAL A 21 -61.10 24.71 -13.51
N LEU A 22 -61.26 25.24 -12.30
CA LEU A 22 -62.27 26.25 -11.96
C LEU A 22 -61.56 27.61 -11.78
N LEU A 23 -61.85 28.52 -12.69
CA LEU A 23 -61.47 29.93 -12.60
C LEU A 23 -62.41 30.65 -11.63
N LEU A 24 -61.90 31.22 -10.56
CA LEU A 24 -62.55 32.26 -9.78
C LEU A 24 -61.65 33.47 -9.72
N ALA A 25 -62.08 34.53 -10.37
CA ALA A 25 -61.41 35.83 -10.29
C ALA A 25 -61.70 36.51 -8.95
N GLY A 26 -60.65 36.83 -8.20
CA GLY A 26 -60.69 37.66 -7.00
C GLY A 26 -59.38 38.42 -6.89
N GLY A 27 -59.39 39.70 -7.28
CA GLY A 27 -58.21 40.56 -7.16
C GLY A 27 -57.87 40.88 -5.73
N LEU A 28 -56.63 40.68 -5.35
CA LEU A 28 -55.97 41.31 -4.18
C LEU A 28 -54.47 41.40 -4.51
N GLY A 29 -53.91 42.58 -4.22
CA GLY A 29 -52.57 42.96 -4.59
C GLY A 29 -51.48 42.02 -4.10
N LEU A 30 -50.66 41.53 -5.00
CA LEU A 30 -49.44 40.80 -4.76
C LEU A 30 -48.27 41.79 -4.61
N ALA A 31 -47.87 42.06 -3.37
CA ALA A 31 -46.50 42.50 -3.09
C ALA A 31 -45.62 41.29 -3.41
N GLY A 32 -44.95 41.30 -4.58
CA GLY A 32 -44.04 40.26 -4.99
C GLY A 32 -42.81 40.24 -4.10
N SER A 33 -42.78 39.34 -3.11
CA SER A 33 -41.49 38.87 -2.55
C SER A 33 -40.76 38.10 -3.65
N LEU A 34 -39.75 38.76 -4.24
CA LEU A 34 -38.73 38.05 -5.00
C LEU A 34 -38.00 37.12 -4.03
N ALA A 35 -38.48 35.88 -3.91
CA ALA A 35 -37.70 34.83 -3.34
C ALA A 35 -36.47 34.65 -4.27
N THR A 36 -35.33 35.12 -3.82
CA THR A 36 -34.05 34.76 -4.42
C THR A 36 -33.94 33.24 -4.35
N VAL A 37 -34.13 32.58 -5.51
CA VAL A 37 -33.77 31.18 -5.67
C VAL A 37 -32.26 31.16 -5.49
N HIS A 38 -31.80 30.83 -4.30
CA HIS A 38 -30.40 30.44 -4.11
C HIS A 38 -30.23 29.20 -4.96
N ALA A 39 -29.48 29.31 -6.06
CA ALA A 39 -29.01 28.14 -6.76
C ALA A 39 -28.31 27.23 -5.74
N ALA A 40 -28.73 25.97 -5.68
CA ALA A 40 -28.08 25.01 -4.80
C ALA A 40 -26.59 25.05 -5.11
N GLU A 41 -25.77 25.21 -4.06
CA GLU A 41 -24.32 25.15 -4.24
C GLU A 41 -23.94 23.82 -4.93
N PRO A 42 -23.08 23.86 -5.94
CA PRO A 42 -22.68 22.65 -6.63
C PRO A 42 -22.04 21.67 -5.63
N GLU A 43 -22.49 20.41 -5.70
CA GLU A 43 -21.99 19.34 -4.86
C GLU A 43 -20.49 19.14 -5.10
N LEU A 44 -19.73 18.98 -4.01
CA LEU A 44 -18.29 18.75 -4.10
C LEU A 44 -18.01 17.32 -4.59
N PRO A 45 -17.04 17.12 -5.49
CA PRO A 45 -16.66 15.78 -5.91
C PRO A 45 -16.13 14.96 -4.73
N GLU A 46 -16.61 13.74 -4.61
CA GLU A 46 -16.02 12.77 -3.71
C GLU A 46 -14.63 12.36 -4.20
N VAL A 47 -13.68 12.26 -3.26
CA VAL A 47 -12.35 11.75 -3.54
C VAL A 47 -12.29 10.27 -3.24
N ARG A 48 -11.88 9.49 -4.23
CA ARG A 48 -11.74 8.04 -4.07
C ARG A 48 -10.81 7.70 -2.90
N ARG A 49 -11.20 6.69 -2.11
CA ARG A 49 -10.37 6.09 -1.07
C ARG A 49 -9.79 4.77 -1.59
N GLU A 50 -8.51 4.76 -1.95
CA GLU A 50 -7.86 3.61 -2.56
C GLU A 50 -6.36 3.65 -2.32
N PHE A 51 -5.80 2.58 -1.73
CA PHE A 51 -4.36 2.44 -1.61
C PHE A 51 -3.76 2.03 -2.96
N ARG A 52 -2.79 2.78 -3.44
CA ARG A 52 -2.11 2.56 -4.71
C ARG A 52 -0.61 2.60 -4.48
N ALA A 53 0.01 1.43 -4.44
CA ALA A 53 1.42 1.33 -4.12
C ALA A 53 2.20 0.43 -5.08
N ALA A 54 3.52 0.55 -5.02
CA ALA A 54 4.43 -0.40 -5.65
C ALA A 54 5.52 -0.81 -4.66
N TRP A 55 5.94 -2.07 -4.75
CA TRP A 55 7.15 -2.53 -4.09
C TRP A 55 8.38 -2.03 -4.83
N VAL A 56 9.36 -1.54 -4.05
CA VAL A 56 10.70 -1.18 -4.49
C VAL A 56 11.66 -2.16 -3.82
N ALA A 57 11.96 -3.25 -4.52
CA ALA A 57 12.83 -4.32 -4.02
C ALA A 57 14.31 -3.97 -4.22
N THR A 58 15.08 -4.06 -3.15
CA THR A 58 16.52 -3.79 -3.15
C THR A 58 17.35 -5.05 -3.23
N VAL A 59 16.81 -6.19 -2.78
CA VAL A 59 17.45 -7.49 -2.92
C VAL A 59 17.79 -7.75 -4.40
N ALA A 60 19.01 -8.19 -4.64
CA ALA A 60 19.53 -8.45 -5.99
C ALA A 60 19.37 -7.26 -6.98
N ASN A 61 19.23 -6.04 -6.46
CA ASN A 61 19.04 -4.82 -7.23
C ASN A 61 17.88 -4.94 -8.25
N ILE A 62 16.75 -5.53 -7.80
CA ILE A 62 15.58 -5.72 -8.66
C ILE A 62 15.05 -4.38 -9.14
N ASP A 63 14.78 -3.44 -8.22
CA ASP A 63 14.24 -2.13 -8.54
C ASP A 63 15.23 -1.01 -8.25
N TRP A 64 15.74 -0.91 -7.01
CA TRP A 64 16.62 0.17 -6.57
C TRP A 64 17.63 -0.29 -5.51
N PRO A 65 18.88 0.23 -5.53
CA PRO A 65 19.53 0.87 -6.68
C PRO A 65 19.59 -0.08 -7.89
N SER A 66 19.65 0.44 -9.12
CA SER A 66 19.62 -0.41 -10.34
C SER A 66 20.80 -1.38 -10.45
N LYS A 67 21.89 -1.10 -9.75
CA LYS A 67 23.08 -1.97 -9.55
C LYS A 67 23.83 -1.54 -8.28
N PRO A 68 24.60 -2.44 -7.66
CA PRO A 68 25.39 -2.10 -6.49
C PRO A 68 26.53 -1.13 -6.86
N GLY A 69 26.94 -0.29 -5.91
CA GLY A 69 28.10 0.61 -6.05
C GLY A 69 27.89 1.81 -6.98
N LEU A 70 26.64 2.20 -7.23
CA LEU A 70 26.35 3.47 -7.90
C LEU A 70 26.87 4.66 -7.07
N PRO A 71 27.34 5.74 -7.69
CA PRO A 71 27.56 7.01 -7.02
C PRO A 71 26.31 7.48 -6.28
N VAL A 72 26.47 8.13 -5.14
CA VAL A 72 25.35 8.61 -4.32
C VAL A 72 24.37 9.48 -5.11
N ALA A 73 24.88 10.39 -5.94
CA ALA A 73 24.02 11.24 -6.77
C ALA A 73 23.16 10.43 -7.77
N GLU A 74 23.67 9.31 -8.29
CA GLU A 74 22.90 8.42 -9.17
C GLU A 74 21.85 7.63 -8.37
N GLN A 75 22.20 7.12 -7.17
CA GLN A 75 21.24 6.45 -6.29
C GLN A 75 20.06 7.37 -5.95
N GLN A 76 20.36 8.63 -5.59
CA GLN A 76 19.34 9.64 -5.28
C GLN A 76 18.51 9.99 -6.52
N ALA A 77 19.13 10.18 -7.68
CA ALA A 77 18.42 10.48 -8.92
C ALA A 77 17.46 9.34 -9.34
N GLU A 78 17.90 8.08 -9.22
CA GLU A 78 17.04 6.91 -9.48
C GLU A 78 15.84 6.86 -8.53
N PHE A 79 16.05 7.19 -7.24
CA PHE A 79 14.95 7.21 -6.28
C PHE A 79 13.95 8.33 -6.56
N LEU A 80 14.43 9.52 -6.91
CA LEU A 80 13.57 10.64 -7.34
C LEU A 80 12.76 10.27 -8.58
N ALA A 81 13.34 9.58 -9.57
CA ALA A 81 12.62 9.10 -10.75
C ALA A 81 11.53 8.04 -10.39
N ILE A 82 11.73 7.25 -9.32
CA ILE A 82 10.67 6.39 -8.78
C ILE A 82 9.50 7.24 -8.27
N LEU A 83 9.78 8.30 -7.51
CA LEU A 83 8.73 9.17 -6.96
C LEU A 83 8.02 9.97 -8.06
N GLU A 84 8.72 10.44 -9.09
CA GLU A 84 8.13 11.07 -10.28
C GLU A 84 7.15 10.10 -10.96
N SER A 85 7.54 8.83 -11.11
CA SER A 85 6.63 7.80 -11.65
C SER A 85 5.41 7.56 -10.75
N CYS A 86 5.54 7.70 -9.43
CA CYS A 86 4.42 7.62 -8.50
C CYS A 86 3.45 8.80 -8.70
N GLU A 87 3.97 10.03 -8.85
CA GLU A 87 3.15 11.22 -9.10
C GLU A 87 2.39 11.11 -10.43
N GLU A 88 3.08 10.71 -11.51
CA GLU A 88 2.47 10.50 -12.85
C GLU A 88 1.37 9.45 -12.86
N LEU A 89 1.46 8.43 -12.00
CA LEU A 89 0.51 7.32 -11.89
C LEU A 89 -0.52 7.50 -10.78
N ASN A 90 -0.52 8.62 -10.06
CA ASN A 90 -1.35 8.81 -8.87
C ASN A 90 -1.21 7.66 -7.86
N LEU A 91 0.02 7.10 -7.70
CA LEU A 91 0.34 6.22 -6.58
C LEU A 91 0.52 7.08 -5.32
N ASN A 92 0.00 6.60 -4.20
CA ASN A 92 0.01 7.33 -2.94
C ASN A 92 0.89 6.68 -1.86
N ALA A 93 1.56 5.57 -2.19
CA ALA A 93 2.52 4.93 -1.31
C ALA A 93 3.60 4.15 -2.08
N ILE A 94 4.76 3.96 -1.44
CA ILE A 94 5.79 3.00 -1.84
C ILE A 94 6.11 2.05 -0.68
N VAL A 95 6.46 0.80 -1.04
CA VAL A 95 6.91 -0.22 -0.08
C VAL A 95 8.38 -0.51 -0.37
N LEU A 96 9.27 0.20 0.33
CA LEU A 96 10.72 0.17 0.10
C LEU A 96 11.39 -0.91 0.95
N GLN A 97 12.09 -1.85 0.30
CA GLN A 97 12.86 -2.87 1.02
C GLN A 97 14.11 -2.27 1.65
N VAL A 98 14.11 -2.16 2.97
CA VAL A 98 15.21 -1.55 3.74
C VAL A 98 16.10 -2.59 4.44
N ARG A 99 15.61 -3.83 4.59
CA ARG A 99 16.32 -4.97 5.20
C ARG A 99 16.14 -6.23 4.34
N PRO A 100 16.96 -6.43 3.29
CA PRO A 100 16.82 -7.59 2.41
C PRO A 100 17.38 -8.90 2.97
N ALA A 101 18.46 -8.88 3.79
CA ALA A 101 19.15 -10.10 4.22
C ALA A 101 20.03 -9.88 5.48
N ALA A 102 19.43 -9.54 6.62
CA ALA A 102 20.10 -9.15 7.87
C ALA A 102 21.21 -8.09 7.63
N ASP A 103 20.89 -7.15 6.78
CA ASP A 103 21.70 -6.01 6.37
C ASP A 103 20.79 -4.80 6.14
N ALA A 104 21.32 -3.59 6.16
CA ALA A 104 20.53 -2.37 6.18
C ALA A 104 20.83 -1.46 4.99
N LEU A 105 19.78 -0.85 4.41
CA LEU A 105 19.89 0.29 3.49
C LEU A 105 19.65 1.62 4.23
N TYR A 106 20.12 1.71 5.45
CA TYR A 106 20.09 2.87 6.33
C TYR A 106 21.21 2.76 7.36
N GLN A 107 21.53 3.85 8.04
CA GLN A 107 22.51 3.80 9.12
C GLN A 107 21.97 2.96 10.29
N SER A 108 22.61 1.83 10.58
CA SER A 108 22.24 0.92 11.66
C SER A 108 23.44 0.59 12.54
N GLU A 109 23.20 0.55 13.86
CA GLU A 109 24.15 0.02 14.84
C GLU A 109 23.96 -1.49 15.07
N LEU A 110 22.87 -2.07 14.53
CA LEU A 110 22.48 -3.47 14.74
C LEU A 110 22.92 -4.40 13.63
N GLU A 111 22.90 -3.89 12.39
CA GLU A 111 23.20 -4.67 11.18
C GLU A 111 24.12 -3.88 10.23
N PRO A 112 24.94 -4.57 9.42
CA PRO A 112 25.86 -3.92 8.49
C PRO A 112 25.11 -3.24 7.33
N TRP A 113 25.76 -2.26 6.70
CA TRP A 113 25.33 -1.73 5.41
C TRP A 113 25.17 -2.84 4.38
N SER A 114 24.08 -2.79 3.63
CA SER A 114 23.81 -3.78 2.59
C SER A 114 24.77 -3.66 1.42
N ARG A 115 25.26 -4.79 0.93
CA ARG A 115 26.08 -4.88 -0.28
C ARG A 115 25.31 -4.45 -1.54
N TYR A 116 23.97 -4.52 -1.52
CA TYR A 116 23.15 -4.08 -2.65
C TYR A 116 23.21 -2.56 -2.85
N LEU A 117 23.61 -1.82 -1.83
CA LEU A 117 23.80 -0.37 -1.90
C LEU A 117 25.18 0.00 -2.47
N THR A 118 26.25 -0.47 -1.84
CA THR A 118 27.62 -0.03 -2.13
C THR A 118 28.46 -1.07 -2.88
N GLY A 119 27.98 -2.28 -3.04
CA GLY A 119 28.73 -3.41 -3.61
C GLY A 119 29.51 -4.21 -2.59
N GLU A 120 29.70 -3.68 -1.37
CA GLU A 120 30.45 -4.30 -0.28
C GLU A 120 29.65 -4.19 1.02
N MET A 121 29.43 -5.33 1.71
CA MET A 121 28.71 -5.36 2.98
C MET A 121 29.51 -4.63 4.07
N GLY A 122 28.83 -3.82 4.87
CA GLY A 122 29.43 -3.03 5.94
C GLY A 122 30.04 -1.69 5.50
N LYS A 123 30.08 -1.41 4.20
CA LYS A 123 30.60 -0.16 3.67
C LYS A 123 29.47 0.87 3.52
N ALA A 124 29.60 2.00 4.20
CA ALA A 124 28.69 3.13 4.06
C ALA A 124 28.78 3.79 2.66
N PRO A 125 27.73 4.48 2.20
CA PRO A 125 27.81 5.32 1.01
C PRO A 125 28.84 6.44 1.15
N GLU A 126 29.52 6.80 0.05
CA GLU A 126 30.49 7.89 0.01
C GLU A 126 30.22 8.80 -1.21
N PRO A 127 29.93 10.10 -1.02
CA PRO A 127 29.76 10.79 0.27
C PRO A 127 28.63 10.22 1.11
N PHE A 128 28.74 10.33 2.43
CA PHE A 128 27.73 9.78 3.33
C PHE A 128 26.35 10.41 3.12
N TYR A 129 25.34 9.57 3.07
CA TYR A 129 23.93 9.92 3.24
C TYR A 129 23.19 8.71 3.84
N ASP A 130 22.06 8.94 4.46
CA ASP A 130 21.15 7.87 4.91
C ASP A 130 20.07 7.66 3.85
N PRO A 131 20.05 6.51 3.14
CA PRO A 131 19.08 6.25 2.09
C PRO A 131 17.62 6.23 2.57
N LEU A 132 17.35 5.73 3.78
CA LEU A 132 15.98 5.69 4.30
C LEU A 132 15.49 7.08 4.73
N GLU A 133 16.33 7.88 5.39
CA GLU A 133 16.00 9.26 5.73
C GLU A 133 15.67 10.07 4.48
N PHE A 134 16.55 10.00 3.48
CA PHE A 134 16.33 10.65 2.18
C PHE A 134 15.03 10.18 1.51
N ALA A 135 14.77 8.87 1.51
CA ALA A 135 13.57 8.31 0.90
C ALA A 135 12.27 8.78 1.59
N VAL A 136 12.27 8.81 2.93
CA VAL A 136 11.13 9.32 3.72
C VAL A 136 10.87 10.80 3.42
N GLU A 137 11.91 11.64 3.50
CA GLU A 137 11.79 13.08 3.26
C GLU A 137 11.24 13.40 1.86
N GLU A 138 11.80 12.76 0.83
CA GLU A 138 11.39 13.02 -0.56
C GLU A 138 9.99 12.49 -0.87
N SER A 139 9.58 11.36 -0.25
CA SER A 139 8.22 10.83 -0.35
C SER A 139 7.21 11.78 0.31
N HIS A 140 7.51 12.25 1.53
CA HIS A 140 6.62 13.13 2.29
C HIS A 140 6.45 14.51 1.65
N LYS A 141 7.50 15.05 0.99
CA LYS A 141 7.38 16.29 0.20
C LYS A 141 6.32 16.20 -0.89
N ARG A 142 6.05 14.98 -1.39
CA ARG A 142 5.07 14.67 -2.42
C ARG A 142 3.74 14.13 -1.89
N GLY A 143 3.60 13.97 -0.57
CA GLY A 143 2.42 13.38 0.05
C GLY A 143 2.28 11.87 -0.20
N ILE A 144 3.40 11.18 -0.43
CA ILE A 144 3.47 9.74 -0.67
C ILE A 144 3.89 9.05 0.63
N GLU A 145 3.12 8.03 1.09
CA GLU A 145 3.51 7.22 2.24
C GLU A 145 4.70 6.31 1.89
N LEU A 146 5.64 6.16 2.84
CA LEU A 146 6.73 5.20 2.77
C LEU A 146 6.55 4.09 3.81
N HIS A 147 6.38 2.86 3.32
CA HIS A 147 6.35 1.66 4.14
C HIS A 147 7.69 0.95 4.07
N ALA A 148 8.38 0.82 5.21
CA ALA A 148 9.66 0.14 5.29
C ALA A 148 9.46 -1.38 5.27
N TRP A 149 10.03 -2.06 4.26
CA TRP A 149 9.89 -3.51 4.09
C TRP A 149 11.12 -4.24 4.62
N PHE A 150 10.86 -5.20 5.51
CA PHE A 150 11.84 -6.07 6.14
C PHE A 150 11.61 -7.52 5.71
N ASN A 151 12.68 -8.21 5.30
CA ASN A 151 12.69 -9.66 5.32
C ASN A 151 13.06 -10.10 6.74
N PRO A 152 12.21 -10.86 7.47
CA PRO A 152 12.43 -11.07 8.90
C PRO A 152 13.60 -12.04 9.22
N TYR A 153 13.86 -13.03 8.38
CA TYR A 153 14.75 -14.13 8.75
C TYR A 153 15.83 -14.48 7.72
N ARG A 154 15.80 -13.98 6.50
CA ARG A 154 16.91 -14.19 5.56
C ARG A 154 18.15 -13.51 6.09
N ALA A 155 19.24 -14.28 6.29
CA ALA A 155 20.50 -13.73 6.77
C ALA A 155 21.47 -13.46 5.62
N LEU A 156 21.52 -14.32 4.57
CA LEU A 156 22.40 -14.11 3.42
C LEU A 156 21.93 -14.90 2.18
N ASP A 157 22.14 -14.33 0.98
CA ASP A 157 21.93 -14.97 -0.33
C ASP A 157 22.94 -14.45 -1.35
N PRO A 158 23.86 -15.26 -1.89
CA PRO A 158 24.12 -16.66 -1.51
C PRO A 158 24.88 -16.80 -0.19
N ALA A 159 24.77 -17.97 0.46
CA ALA A 159 25.36 -18.27 1.76
C ALA A 159 26.88 -18.11 1.84
N ASP A 160 27.57 -18.19 0.72
CA ASP A 160 29.03 -18.07 0.62
C ASP A 160 29.48 -16.66 0.20
N ALA A 161 28.57 -15.68 0.15
CA ALA A 161 28.94 -14.31 -0.14
C ALA A 161 29.80 -13.71 0.99
N PRO A 162 30.74 -12.80 0.67
CA PRO A 162 31.50 -12.10 1.70
C PRO A 162 30.60 -11.31 2.64
N VAL A 163 30.88 -11.38 3.94
CA VAL A 163 30.18 -10.63 4.99
C VAL A 163 31.17 -9.80 5.82
N SER A 164 30.72 -8.67 6.32
CA SER A 164 31.46 -7.83 7.27
C SER A 164 31.58 -8.50 8.65
N ASP A 165 32.50 -7.99 9.48
CA ASP A 165 32.76 -8.58 10.81
C ASP A 165 31.59 -8.43 11.79
N ASN A 166 30.74 -7.43 11.60
CA ASN A 166 29.55 -7.19 12.40
C ASN A 166 28.28 -7.88 11.86
N HIS A 167 28.40 -8.70 10.80
CA HIS A 167 27.24 -9.45 10.30
C HIS A 167 26.83 -10.57 11.29
N ILE A 168 25.52 -10.79 11.46
CA ILE A 168 24.96 -11.71 12.44
C ILE A 168 25.50 -13.14 12.32
N SER A 169 25.87 -13.59 11.12
CA SER A 169 26.49 -14.93 10.95
C SER A 169 27.87 -15.06 11.55
N LYS A 170 28.56 -13.93 11.86
CA LYS A 170 29.85 -13.90 12.57
C LYS A 170 29.69 -13.58 14.05
N THR A 171 28.78 -12.67 14.38
CA THR A 171 28.58 -12.22 15.76
C THR A 171 27.73 -13.20 16.59
N HIS A 172 26.75 -13.86 15.93
CA HIS A 172 25.82 -14.80 16.55
C HIS A 172 25.58 -16.02 15.65
N PRO A 173 26.61 -16.80 15.32
CA PRO A 173 26.50 -17.97 14.44
C PRO A 173 25.51 -19.03 14.95
N GLU A 174 25.26 -19.07 16.26
CA GLU A 174 24.31 -19.96 16.92
C GLU A 174 22.86 -19.71 16.50
N PHE A 175 22.52 -18.52 15.96
CA PHE A 175 21.19 -18.19 15.44
C PHE A 175 21.00 -18.56 13.97
N VAL A 176 22.11 -18.86 13.26
CA VAL A 176 22.13 -18.96 11.81
C VAL A 176 22.15 -20.42 11.37
N ARG A 177 21.33 -20.74 10.40
CA ARG A 177 21.24 -22.05 9.74
C ARG A 177 21.55 -21.93 8.26
N ARG A 178 22.35 -22.86 7.74
CA ARG A 178 22.51 -22.98 6.29
C ARG A 178 21.38 -23.86 5.73
N TYR A 179 20.67 -23.35 4.74
CA TYR A 179 19.61 -24.07 4.04
C TYR A 179 19.74 -23.86 2.54
N GLY A 180 20.30 -24.88 1.87
CA GLY A 180 20.70 -24.79 0.46
C GLY A 180 21.67 -23.64 0.22
N ARG A 181 21.27 -22.72 -0.67
CA ARG A 181 22.08 -21.53 -1.02
C ARG A 181 21.98 -20.37 -0.02
N PHE A 182 21.13 -20.48 1.01
CA PHE A 182 20.84 -19.38 1.93
C PHE A 182 21.50 -19.59 3.29
N LEU A 183 21.81 -18.46 3.96
CA LEU A 183 21.85 -18.42 5.43
C LEU A 183 20.54 -17.84 5.92
N TRP A 184 20.01 -18.41 7.00
CA TRP A 184 18.71 -18.10 7.55
C TRP A 184 18.79 -17.97 9.08
N LEU A 185 18.15 -16.96 9.65
CA LEU A 185 17.95 -16.89 11.09
C LEU A 185 16.94 -17.96 11.50
N ASP A 186 17.23 -18.71 12.53
CA ASP A 186 16.34 -19.75 13.04
C ASP A 186 15.16 -19.12 13.81
N PRO A 187 13.92 -19.19 13.28
CA PRO A 187 12.77 -18.63 14.00
C PRO A 187 12.49 -19.33 15.34
N GLY A 188 13.04 -20.53 15.54
CA GLY A 188 12.97 -21.28 16.78
C GLY A 188 13.94 -20.85 17.86
N GLU A 189 14.91 -19.98 17.54
CA GLU A 189 15.81 -19.37 18.53
C GLU A 189 15.22 -18.02 18.99
N PRO A 190 14.77 -17.89 20.25
CA PRO A 190 14.15 -16.66 20.73
C PRO A 190 15.01 -15.41 20.51
N ALA A 191 16.34 -15.54 20.69
CA ALA A 191 17.26 -14.42 20.51
C ALA A 191 17.35 -13.93 19.06
N ALA A 192 17.16 -14.80 18.05
CA ALA A 192 17.06 -14.41 16.65
C ALA A 192 15.80 -13.58 16.37
N THR A 193 14.68 -13.96 17.00
CA THR A 193 13.42 -13.21 16.95
C THR A 193 13.55 -11.86 17.63
N GLU A 194 14.18 -11.79 18.82
CA GLU A 194 14.46 -10.53 19.52
C GLU A 194 15.34 -9.60 18.68
N HIS A 195 16.37 -10.12 18.01
CA HIS A 195 17.21 -9.33 17.13
C HIS A 195 16.41 -8.72 15.97
N THR A 196 15.61 -9.52 15.28
CA THR A 196 14.76 -9.05 14.19
C THR A 196 13.79 -7.97 14.66
N LEU A 197 13.15 -8.18 15.80
CA LEU A 197 12.23 -7.20 16.39
C LEU A 197 12.97 -5.91 16.78
N ALA A 198 14.14 -6.00 17.38
CA ALA A 198 14.96 -4.83 17.72
C ALA A 198 15.33 -4.00 16.48
N VAL A 199 15.67 -4.65 15.36
CA VAL A 199 15.98 -3.98 14.08
C VAL A 199 14.75 -3.24 13.54
N ILE A 200 13.57 -3.88 13.52
CA ILE A 200 12.33 -3.25 13.09
C ILE A 200 12.00 -2.04 13.98
N MET A 201 12.09 -2.22 15.29
CA MET A 201 11.76 -1.17 16.26
C MET A 201 12.78 -0.03 16.29
N ASP A 202 14.03 -0.26 15.92
CA ASP A 202 15.02 0.80 15.69
C ASP A 202 14.57 1.74 14.57
N VAL A 203 14.14 1.17 13.43
CA VAL A 203 13.60 1.97 12.31
C VAL A 203 12.32 2.70 12.71
N VAL A 204 11.37 2.03 13.36
CA VAL A 204 10.12 2.66 13.82
C VAL A 204 10.39 3.86 14.73
N LYS A 205 11.36 3.77 15.62
CA LYS A 205 11.68 4.85 16.57
C LYS A 205 12.38 6.03 15.90
N ARG A 206 13.32 5.75 15.00
CA ARG A 206 14.24 6.77 14.44
C ARG A 206 13.70 7.48 13.21
N TYR A 207 12.97 6.78 12.34
CA TYR A 207 12.50 7.32 11.06
C TYR A 207 11.01 7.61 11.09
N ASP A 208 10.59 8.62 10.34
CA ASP A 208 9.17 9.00 10.21
C ASP A 208 8.48 8.18 9.11
N ILE A 209 8.61 6.86 9.18
CA ILE A 209 7.92 5.94 8.26
C ILE A 209 6.41 5.90 8.51
N ASP A 210 5.63 5.55 7.48
CA ASP A 210 4.17 5.41 7.53
C ASP A 210 3.71 3.98 7.79
N GLY A 211 4.58 3.01 7.49
CA GLY A 211 4.29 1.60 7.69
C GLY A 211 5.52 0.74 7.86
N VAL A 212 5.33 -0.39 8.55
CA VAL A 212 6.22 -1.55 8.58
C VAL A 212 5.60 -2.61 7.68
N HIS A 213 6.38 -3.19 6.79
CA HIS A 213 5.93 -4.24 5.88
C HIS A 213 6.84 -5.47 5.98
N MET A 214 6.25 -6.67 6.01
CA MET A 214 6.98 -7.92 5.86
C MET A 214 6.50 -8.69 4.63
N ASP A 215 7.42 -9.44 4.01
CA ASP A 215 7.11 -10.40 2.95
C ASP A 215 6.71 -11.78 3.50
N ASP A 216 6.82 -12.82 2.68
CA ASP A 216 6.42 -14.19 2.99
C ASP A 216 7.59 -15.11 3.39
N TYR A 217 8.78 -14.56 3.62
CA TYR A 217 9.98 -15.35 3.93
C TYR A 217 10.15 -15.55 5.45
N PHE A 218 9.24 -16.32 6.09
CA PHE A 218 9.33 -16.69 7.51
C PHE A 218 10.29 -17.87 7.69
N TYR A 219 9.86 -19.13 7.56
CA TYR A 219 10.76 -20.21 7.23
C TYR A 219 11.08 -20.18 5.73
N PRO A 220 12.25 -20.70 5.31
CA PRO A 220 12.60 -20.69 3.88
C PRO A 220 11.68 -21.60 3.06
N TYR A 221 11.49 -21.25 1.81
CA TYR A 221 10.81 -22.15 0.87
C TYR A 221 11.54 -23.49 0.78
N PRO A 222 10.81 -24.64 0.79
CA PRO A 222 11.41 -25.95 0.80
C PRO A 222 12.33 -26.20 -0.41
N ILE A 223 13.54 -26.68 -0.13
CA ILE A 223 14.44 -27.22 -1.14
C ILE A 223 14.30 -28.74 -1.20
N ARG A 224 14.75 -29.32 -2.31
CA ARG A 224 14.72 -30.78 -2.51
C ARG A 224 16.13 -31.30 -2.70
N ASP A 225 16.37 -32.52 -2.23
CA ASP A 225 17.58 -33.27 -2.51
C ASP A 225 17.57 -33.85 -3.95
N ASP A 226 18.64 -34.55 -4.31
CA ASP A 226 18.78 -35.15 -5.65
C ASP A 226 17.75 -36.27 -5.91
N GLU A 227 17.20 -36.87 -4.85
CA GLU A 227 16.13 -37.89 -4.91
C GLU A 227 14.72 -37.23 -4.96
N GLY A 228 14.62 -35.90 -4.82
CA GLY A 228 13.37 -35.14 -4.87
C GLY A 228 12.64 -35.04 -3.54
N ASN A 229 13.23 -35.52 -2.43
CA ASN A 229 12.66 -35.38 -1.08
C ASN A 229 12.84 -33.96 -0.58
N VAL A 230 11.88 -33.48 0.23
CA VAL A 230 12.01 -32.19 0.90
C VAL A 230 13.10 -32.28 1.97
N VAL A 231 14.09 -31.41 1.86
CA VAL A 231 15.10 -31.26 2.91
C VAL A 231 14.49 -30.50 4.08
N PRO A 232 14.46 -31.07 5.30
CA PRO A 232 13.92 -30.34 6.46
C PRO A 232 14.80 -29.14 6.80
N PHE A 233 14.18 -28.08 7.35
CA PHE A 233 14.94 -26.97 7.91
C PHE A 233 15.71 -27.45 9.15
N PRO A 234 17.00 -27.10 9.29
CA PRO A 234 17.89 -27.68 10.32
C PRO A 234 17.77 -26.96 11.67
N ASP A 235 16.59 -27.01 12.29
CA ASP A 235 16.25 -26.42 13.59
C ASP A 235 16.17 -27.47 14.71
N ASP A 236 16.89 -28.60 14.59
CA ASP A 236 16.87 -29.68 15.58
C ASP A 236 17.27 -29.19 16.98
N ALA A 237 18.34 -28.37 17.05
CA ALA A 237 18.84 -27.88 18.32
C ALA A 237 17.85 -26.96 19.05
N SER A 238 17.16 -26.07 18.33
CA SER A 238 16.14 -25.19 18.91
C SER A 238 14.86 -25.97 19.26
N TRP A 239 14.49 -26.96 18.46
CA TRP A 239 13.39 -27.87 18.78
C TRP A 239 13.67 -28.71 20.06
N GLU A 240 14.85 -29.30 20.17
CA GLU A 240 15.25 -30.06 21.38
C GLU A 240 15.21 -29.19 22.64
N LYS A 241 15.64 -27.93 22.56
CA LYS A 241 15.49 -26.96 23.66
C LYS A 241 14.02 -26.74 24.02
N ALA A 242 13.15 -26.57 23.04
CA ALA A 242 11.72 -26.37 23.26
C ALA A 242 11.07 -27.61 23.92
N VAL A 243 11.45 -28.81 23.49
CA VAL A 243 11.01 -30.06 24.12
C VAL A 243 11.49 -30.16 25.57
N ALA A 244 12.76 -29.85 25.84
CA ALA A 244 13.32 -29.83 27.19
C ALA A 244 12.66 -28.80 28.12
N GLN A 245 12.14 -27.70 27.54
CA GLN A 245 11.34 -26.67 28.22
C GLN A 245 9.87 -27.06 28.40
N GLY A 246 9.46 -28.22 27.88
CA GLY A 246 8.14 -28.82 28.14
C GLY A 246 7.06 -28.41 27.13
N THR A 247 7.43 -28.00 25.89
CA THR A 247 6.41 -27.75 24.87
C THR A 247 5.52 -28.96 24.62
N GLN A 248 4.22 -28.75 24.46
CA GLN A 248 3.25 -29.80 24.13
C GLN A 248 2.84 -29.74 22.63
N LEU A 249 3.41 -28.80 21.88
CA LEU A 249 3.11 -28.63 20.45
C LEU A 249 3.81 -29.71 19.62
N SER A 250 3.23 -30.06 18.47
CA SER A 250 3.99 -30.73 17.43
C SER A 250 5.11 -29.81 16.93
N ARG A 251 6.16 -30.35 16.28
CA ARG A 251 7.24 -29.51 15.74
C ARG A 251 6.72 -28.50 14.71
N ASP A 252 5.77 -28.88 13.89
CA ASP A 252 5.17 -27.99 12.89
C ASP A 252 4.31 -26.88 13.53
N ASP A 253 3.57 -27.20 14.58
CA ASP A 253 2.80 -26.19 15.34
C ASP A 253 3.73 -25.26 16.11
N TRP A 254 4.83 -25.78 16.67
CA TRP A 254 5.84 -24.97 17.32
C TRP A 254 6.53 -24.00 16.34
N ARG A 255 6.83 -24.42 15.11
CA ARG A 255 7.35 -23.54 14.07
C ARG A 255 6.36 -22.42 13.73
N ARG A 256 5.08 -22.74 13.57
CA ARG A 256 4.03 -21.73 13.35
C ARG A 256 3.90 -20.77 14.52
N GLU A 257 3.94 -21.30 15.74
CA GLU A 257 3.86 -20.47 16.94
C GLU A 257 5.04 -19.48 17.07
N ASN A 258 6.24 -19.86 16.66
CA ASN A 258 7.38 -18.95 16.65
C ASN A 258 7.16 -17.78 15.68
N VAL A 259 6.60 -18.04 14.49
CA VAL A 259 6.27 -17.01 13.52
C VAL A 259 5.10 -16.15 14.01
N ASN A 260 4.03 -16.77 14.51
CA ASN A 260 2.87 -16.08 15.08
C ASN A 260 3.27 -15.08 16.16
N ARG A 261 4.15 -15.50 17.06
CA ARG A 261 4.67 -14.65 18.15
C ARG A 261 5.43 -13.43 17.63
N LEU A 262 6.26 -13.59 16.61
CA LEU A 262 6.92 -12.43 15.99
C LEU A 262 5.91 -11.46 15.42
N VAL A 263 4.94 -11.94 14.63
CA VAL A 263 3.91 -11.11 14.00
C VAL A 263 3.09 -10.35 15.05
N GLN A 264 2.62 -11.05 16.09
CA GLN A 264 1.85 -10.44 17.16
C GLN A 264 2.68 -9.36 17.88
N ARG A 265 3.94 -9.65 18.23
CA ARG A 265 4.81 -8.71 18.92
C ARG A 265 5.14 -7.48 18.10
N ILE A 266 5.37 -7.61 16.80
CA ILE A 266 5.57 -6.43 15.94
C ILE A 266 4.33 -5.54 15.98
N HIS A 267 3.14 -6.12 15.84
CA HIS A 267 1.88 -5.38 15.92
C HIS A 267 1.76 -4.61 17.25
N GLU A 268 1.99 -5.28 18.37
CA GLU A 268 1.87 -4.70 19.70
C GLU A 268 2.91 -3.58 19.93
N GLU A 269 4.18 -3.82 19.58
CA GLU A 269 5.26 -2.87 19.83
C GLU A 269 5.24 -1.66 18.89
N VAL A 270 4.89 -1.84 17.61
CA VAL A 270 4.69 -0.72 16.67
C VAL A 270 3.56 0.17 17.17
N ARG A 271 2.42 -0.41 17.53
CA ARG A 271 1.26 0.32 18.05
C ARG A 271 1.56 1.06 19.35
N ALA A 272 2.31 0.46 20.25
CA ALA A 272 2.72 1.10 21.50
C ALA A 272 3.71 2.26 21.29
N THR A 273 4.53 2.20 20.23
CA THR A 273 5.59 3.17 19.95
C THR A 273 5.11 4.35 19.10
N LYS A 274 4.49 4.05 17.95
CA LYS A 274 3.91 5.04 17.00
C LYS A 274 2.55 4.54 16.52
N PRO A 275 1.44 4.85 17.22
CA PRO A 275 0.12 4.26 16.97
C PRO A 275 -0.50 4.64 15.63
N TRP A 276 0.15 5.48 14.84
CA TRP A 276 -0.23 5.84 13.46
C TRP A 276 0.57 5.12 12.39
N VAL A 277 1.65 4.41 12.75
CA VAL A 277 2.44 3.61 11.80
C VAL A 277 1.72 2.29 11.55
N LYS A 278 1.37 2.04 10.29
CA LYS A 278 0.67 0.82 9.87
C LYS A 278 1.62 -0.38 9.90
N PHE A 279 1.12 -1.54 10.28
CA PHE A 279 1.83 -2.80 10.12
C PHE A 279 1.11 -3.67 9.10
N GLY A 280 1.82 -4.15 8.07
CA GLY A 280 1.27 -5.00 7.03
C GLY A 280 2.18 -6.16 6.63
N ILE A 281 1.57 -7.19 6.06
CA ILE A 281 2.26 -8.39 5.58
C ILE A 281 1.77 -8.73 4.18
N SER A 282 2.71 -9.12 3.30
CA SER A 282 2.41 -9.71 2.00
C SER A 282 2.72 -11.22 2.01
N PRO A 283 1.81 -12.06 2.50
CA PRO A 283 2.00 -13.49 2.52
C PRO A 283 1.84 -14.10 1.12
N PHE A 284 2.25 -15.33 0.95
CA PHE A 284 1.90 -16.10 -0.25
C PHE A 284 0.38 -16.07 -0.46
N GLY A 285 -0.07 -15.93 -1.72
CA GLY A 285 -1.49 -15.66 -2.01
C GLY A 285 -2.46 -16.79 -1.65
N ILE A 286 -2.00 -18.03 -1.54
CA ILE A 286 -2.78 -19.20 -1.14
C ILE A 286 -2.43 -19.56 0.32
N TRP A 287 -3.40 -19.49 1.24
CA TRP A 287 -3.19 -19.97 2.61
C TRP A 287 -2.93 -21.47 2.65
N ARG A 288 -3.86 -22.26 2.09
CA ARG A 288 -3.75 -23.71 1.94
C ARG A 288 -4.52 -24.15 0.69
N PRO A 289 -4.07 -25.19 -0.03
CA PRO A 289 -4.88 -25.84 -1.06
C PRO A 289 -6.26 -26.23 -0.54
N GLY A 290 -7.30 -26.10 -1.39
CA GLY A 290 -8.69 -26.30 -1.00
C GLY A 290 -9.33 -25.13 -0.27
N ASN A 291 -8.70 -23.97 -0.20
CA ASN A 291 -9.22 -22.73 0.39
C ASN A 291 -9.04 -21.55 -0.58
N PRO A 292 -10.12 -21.21 -1.37
CA PRO A 292 -11.41 -21.91 -1.50
C PRO A 292 -11.30 -23.31 -2.16
N PRO A 293 -12.36 -24.11 -2.20
CA PRO A 293 -12.31 -25.55 -2.54
C PRO A 293 -11.61 -25.92 -3.84
N GLN A 294 -11.70 -25.08 -4.87
CA GLN A 294 -11.07 -25.33 -6.19
C GLN A 294 -9.57 -24.98 -6.23
N VAL A 295 -9.06 -24.25 -5.23
CA VAL A 295 -7.69 -23.75 -5.25
C VAL A 295 -6.69 -24.87 -4.98
N GLN A 296 -5.64 -24.90 -5.80
CA GLN A 296 -4.50 -25.81 -5.73
C GLN A 296 -3.20 -24.99 -5.69
N GLY A 297 -2.13 -25.59 -5.22
CA GLY A 297 -0.81 -24.98 -5.24
C GLY A 297 -0.04 -25.15 -3.93
N PHE A 298 0.84 -24.22 -3.64
CA PHE A 298 1.70 -24.26 -2.47
C PHE A 298 0.90 -24.03 -1.17
N ASP A 299 1.19 -24.85 -0.17
CA ASP A 299 0.60 -24.75 1.19
C ASP A 299 1.57 -23.97 2.08
N GLN A 300 1.35 -22.65 2.24
CA GLN A 300 2.23 -21.83 3.08
C GLN A 300 2.13 -22.19 4.56
N TYR A 301 0.94 -22.60 5.01
CA TYR A 301 0.72 -23.01 6.40
C TYR A 301 1.55 -24.22 6.79
N ALA A 302 1.65 -25.23 5.90
CA ALA A 302 2.39 -26.45 6.14
C ALA A 302 3.88 -26.35 5.76
N SER A 303 4.24 -25.53 4.78
CA SER A 303 5.58 -25.56 4.17
C SER A 303 6.54 -24.48 4.67
N ILE A 304 6.02 -23.29 4.97
CA ILE A 304 6.80 -22.16 5.52
C ILE A 304 6.25 -21.70 6.87
N TYR A 305 5.33 -22.48 7.43
CA TYR A 305 4.77 -22.33 8.77
C TYR A 305 4.15 -20.95 9.02
N ALA A 306 3.55 -20.37 7.97
CA ALA A 306 2.88 -19.07 7.98
C ALA A 306 1.37 -19.24 8.15
N ASP A 307 0.83 -18.96 9.34
CA ASP A 307 -0.61 -18.93 9.57
C ASP A 307 -1.20 -17.55 9.27
N ALA A 308 -1.07 -17.16 8.00
CA ALA A 308 -1.46 -15.85 7.51
C ALA A 308 -2.97 -15.57 7.72
N ARG A 309 -3.81 -16.61 7.73
CA ARG A 309 -5.23 -16.48 8.05
C ARG A 309 -5.44 -16.05 9.49
N LEU A 310 -4.73 -16.67 10.44
CA LEU A 310 -4.81 -16.30 11.86
C LEU A 310 -4.44 -14.82 12.05
N TRP A 311 -3.36 -14.36 11.44
CA TRP A 311 -2.90 -12.98 11.62
C TRP A 311 -3.92 -11.96 11.13
N PHE A 312 -4.56 -12.23 10.00
CA PHE A 312 -5.56 -11.35 9.41
C PHE A 312 -6.87 -11.38 10.21
N ALA A 313 -7.40 -12.57 10.52
CA ALA A 313 -8.62 -12.73 11.31
C ALA A 313 -8.49 -12.17 12.73
N SER A 314 -7.30 -12.25 13.34
CA SER A 314 -7.04 -11.67 14.67
C SER A 314 -6.78 -10.17 14.65
N GLY A 315 -6.61 -9.55 13.46
CA GLY A 315 -6.30 -8.13 13.33
C GLY A 315 -4.91 -7.75 13.80
N TRP A 316 -3.95 -8.68 13.75
CA TRP A 316 -2.54 -8.41 14.07
C TRP A 316 -1.83 -7.64 12.98
N VAL A 317 -2.52 -7.26 11.93
CA VAL A 317 -2.05 -6.38 10.87
C VAL A 317 -3.05 -5.26 10.65
N ASP A 318 -2.58 -4.09 10.22
CA ASP A 318 -3.43 -2.96 9.82
C ASP A 318 -3.83 -3.07 8.35
N TYR A 319 -2.99 -3.70 7.54
CA TYR A 319 -3.31 -4.03 6.15
C TYR A 319 -2.69 -5.38 5.75
N PHE A 320 -3.34 -6.05 4.81
CA PHE A 320 -2.96 -7.36 4.34
C PHE A 320 -2.84 -7.37 2.83
N THR A 321 -1.70 -7.83 2.32
CA THR A 321 -1.37 -7.75 0.89
C THR A 321 -1.04 -9.14 0.34
N PRO A 322 -2.01 -10.07 0.28
CA PRO A 322 -1.74 -11.41 -0.25
C PRO A 322 -1.23 -11.32 -1.68
N GLN A 323 -0.15 -12.04 -2.01
CA GLN A 323 0.48 -12.06 -3.33
C GLN A 323 -0.39 -12.85 -4.31
N LEU A 324 -1.40 -12.19 -4.90
CA LEU A 324 -2.32 -12.82 -5.85
C LEU A 324 -1.73 -12.84 -7.26
N TYR A 325 -0.62 -13.58 -7.41
CA TYR A 325 0.24 -13.55 -8.60
C TYR A 325 -0.27 -14.44 -9.74
N TRP A 326 -1.58 -14.57 -9.87
CA TRP A 326 -2.27 -15.35 -10.90
C TRP A 326 -3.26 -14.49 -11.69
N LYS A 327 -3.67 -15.00 -12.86
CA LYS A 327 -4.68 -14.33 -13.69
C LYS A 327 -6.09 -14.47 -13.07
N LEU A 328 -7.02 -13.68 -13.58
CA LEU A 328 -8.43 -13.73 -13.18
C LEU A 328 -9.08 -15.10 -13.49
N GLY A 329 -8.73 -15.70 -14.65
CA GLY A 329 -9.48 -16.79 -15.23
C GLY A 329 -9.21 -18.22 -14.72
N PRO A 330 -7.98 -18.66 -14.43
CA PRO A 330 -7.71 -20.06 -14.09
C PRO A 330 -8.37 -20.50 -12.78
N PRO A 331 -9.27 -21.51 -12.77
CA PRO A 331 -10.04 -21.82 -11.56
C PRO A 331 -9.21 -22.31 -10.39
N GLN A 332 -8.09 -23.02 -10.64
CA GLN A 332 -7.22 -23.54 -9.58
C GLN A 332 -6.37 -22.47 -8.89
N GLN A 333 -6.20 -21.33 -9.53
CA GLN A 333 -5.39 -20.21 -9.02
C GLN A 333 -5.95 -18.89 -9.57
N SER A 334 -7.22 -18.61 -9.28
CA SER A 334 -7.91 -17.41 -9.74
C SER A 334 -7.66 -16.24 -8.78
N TYR A 335 -7.20 -15.10 -9.32
CA TYR A 335 -7.09 -13.85 -8.58
C TYR A 335 -8.38 -13.51 -7.85
N THR A 336 -9.52 -13.52 -8.55
CA THR A 336 -10.82 -13.16 -7.97
C THR A 336 -11.29 -14.13 -6.89
N ALA A 337 -11.11 -15.44 -7.10
CA ALA A 337 -11.50 -16.43 -6.11
C ALA A 337 -10.68 -16.32 -4.82
N LEU A 338 -9.37 -16.08 -4.95
CA LEU A 338 -8.49 -15.87 -3.79
C LEU A 338 -8.77 -14.53 -3.10
N LEU A 339 -9.00 -13.46 -3.87
CA LEU A 339 -9.34 -12.16 -3.31
C LEU A 339 -10.64 -12.22 -2.49
N HIS A 340 -11.67 -12.87 -3.03
CA HIS A 340 -12.94 -13.06 -2.33
C HIS A 340 -12.76 -13.89 -1.04
N TRP A 341 -12.00 -15.00 -1.13
CA TRP A 341 -11.72 -15.82 0.03
C TRP A 341 -10.97 -15.05 1.12
N TRP A 342 -9.98 -14.23 0.77
CA TRP A 342 -9.28 -13.40 1.75
C TRP A 342 -10.19 -12.33 2.36
N SER A 343 -11.11 -11.74 1.59
CA SER A 343 -12.12 -10.80 2.12
C SER A 343 -12.99 -11.46 3.18
N GLU A 344 -13.39 -12.74 3.00
CA GLU A 344 -14.16 -13.50 3.98
C GLU A 344 -13.39 -13.81 5.28
N GLN A 345 -12.05 -13.73 5.26
CA GLN A 345 -11.22 -13.93 6.46
C GLN A 345 -10.99 -12.64 7.26
N ASN A 346 -11.49 -11.50 6.79
CA ASN A 346 -11.28 -10.18 7.39
C ASN A 346 -12.26 -9.90 8.54
N GLU A 347 -12.11 -10.58 9.66
CA GLU A 347 -13.03 -10.49 10.82
C GLU A 347 -12.89 -9.17 11.61
N GLN A 348 -11.82 -8.40 11.36
CA GLN A 348 -11.48 -7.18 12.09
C GLN A 348 -11.53 -5.91 11.22
N ASP A 349 -12.13 -5.97 10.04
CA ASP A 349 -12.24 -4.86 9.08
C ASP A 349 -10.91 -4.15 8.79
N ARG A 350 -9.82 -4.92 8.69
CA ARG A 350 -8.51 -4.41 8.30
C ARG A 350 -8.45 -4.19 6.78
N HIS A 351 -7.50 -3.38 6.34
CA HIS A 351 -7.36 -3.15 4.90
C HIS A 351 -6.91 -4.41 4.16
N LEU A 352 -7.60 -4.74 3.08
CA LEU A 352 -7.20 -5.77 2.12
C LEU A 352 -6.74 -5.10 0.83
N TRP A 353 -5.44 -5.15 0.56
CA TRP A 353 -4.78 -4.55 -0.61
C TRP A 353 -3.96 -5.60 -1.36
N PRO A 354 -4.59 -6.41 -2.24
CA PRO A 354 -3.90 -7.51 -2.91
C PRO A 354 -2.69 -7.07 -3.72
N GLY A 355 -1.68 -7.94 -3.76
CA GLY A 355 -0.49 -7.81 -4.58
C GLY A 355 -0.72 -8.25 -6.02
N ASN A 356 -0.35 -7.41 -6.99
CA ASN A 356 -0.42 -7.70 -8.41
C ASN A 356 0.97 -8.04 -8.97
N TYR A 357 1.11 -9.09 -9.76
CA TYR A 357 2.39 -9.48 -10.36
C TYR A 357 2.68 -8.70 -11.65
N THR A 358 2.80 -7.39 -11.54
CA THR A 358 3.01 -6.48 -12.67
C THR A 358 4.32 -6.76 -13.43
N SER A 359 5.35 -7.29 -12.75
CA SER A 359 6.62 -7.70 -13.38
C SER A 359 6.49 -8.84 -14.39
N ARG A 360 5.34 -9.56 -14.43
CA ARG A 360 5.08 -10.51 -15.51
C ARG A 360 5.08 -9.87 -16.89
N LEU A 361 4.77 -8.59 -16.96
CA LEU A 361 4.77 -7.81 -18.19
C LEU A 361 6.17 -7.55 -18.77
N LEU A 362 7.22 -7.71 -17.97
CA LEU A 362 8.61 -7.61 -18.45
C LEU A 362 9.01 -8.78 -19.37
N ASN A 363 8.28 -9.90 -19.33
CA ASN A 363 8.59 -11.13 -20.07
C ASN A 363 7.35 -11.76 -20.72
N VAL A 364 6.53 -10.96 -21.39
CA VAL A 364 5.21 -11.36 -21.91
C VAL A 364 5.25 -12.56 -22.87
N ARG A 365 6.31 -12.72 -23.66
CA ARG A 365 6.46 -13.88 -24.55
C ARG A 365 6.48 -15.21 -23.80
N GLN A 366 6.93 -15.21 -22.55
CA GLN A 366 6.99 -16.40 -21.68
C GLN A 366 5.77 -16.53 -20.80
N THR A 367 5.19 -15.40 -20.37
CA THR A 367 4.13 -15.36 -19.37
C THR A 367 2.73 -15.30 -19.96
N GLY A 368 2.60 -14.76 -21.18
CA GLY A 368 1.30 -14.51 -21.83
C GLY A 368 0.40 -13.53 -21.06
N TRP A 369 1.00 -12.61 -20.28
CA TRP A 369 0.27 -11.56 -19.58
C TRP A 369 0.13 -10.33 -20.48
N SER A 370 -0.87 -9.47 -20.18
CA SER A 370 -1.06 -8.17 -20.83
C SER A 370 -1.34 -7.10 -19.78
N SER A 371 -1.18 -5.83 -20.14
CA SER A 371 -1.59 -4.71 -19.29
C SER A 371 -3.09 -4.75 -18.95
N ASP A 372 -3.93 -5.24 -19.85
CA ASP A 372 -5.36 -5.42 -19.61
C ASP A 372 -5.65 -6.36 -18.44
N GLU A 373 -4.84 -7.41 -18.25
CA GLU A 373 -4.98 -8.31 -17.10
C GLU A 373 -4.77 -7.55 -15.78
N ILE A 374 -3.74 -6.70 -15.70
CA ILE A 374 -3.47 -5.89 -14.48
C ILE A 374 -4.60 -4.89 -14.25
N VAL A 375 -5.05 -4.19 -15.30
CA VAL A 375 -6.18 -3.25 -15.21
C VAL A 375 -7.46 -3.96 -14.76
N ALA A 376 -7.74 -5.15 -15.31
CA ALA A 376 -8.91 -5.95 -14.94
C ALA A 376 -8.85 -6.44 -13.47
N GLN A 377 -7.66 -6.78 -12.96
CA GLN A 377 -7.46 -7.12 -11.55
C GLN A 377 -7.80 -5.95 -10.62
N ILE A 378 -7.38 -4.72 -10.98
CA ILE A 378 -7.74 -3.52 -10.20
C ILE A 378 -9.25 -3.29 -10.19
N TRP A 379 -9.91 -3.44 -11.33
CA TRP A 379 -11.37 -3.34 -11.40
C TRP A 379 -12.07 -4.44 -10.60
N ALA A 380 -11.53 -5.67 -10.59
CA ALA A 380 -12.04 -6.75 -9.74
C ALA A 380 -11.88 -6.42 -8.25
N THR A 381 -10.75 -5.83 -7.85
CA THR A 381 -10.54 -5.36 -6.47
C THR A 381 -11.55 -4.29 -6.09
N ARG A 382 -11.78 -3.30 -6.95
CA ARG A 382 -12.75 -2.22 -6.72
C ARG A 382 -14.21 -2.71 -6.62
N ALA A 383 -14.52 -3.83 -7.27
CA ALA A 383 -15.85 -4.41 -7.26
C ALA A 383 -16.15 -5.23 -6.00
N LEU A 384 -15.12 -5.54 -5.20
CA LEU A 384 -15.28 -6.34 -3.97
C LEU A 384 -15.30 -5.42 -2.75
N GLU A 385 -16.39 -5.47 -2.01
CA GLU A 385 -16.50 -4.81 -0.71
C GLU A 385 -15.44 -5.35 0.26
N GLY A 386 -14.78 -4.47 1.02
CA GLY A 386 -13.69 -4.83 1.93
C GLY A 386 -12.30 -4.84 1.30
N ALA A 387 -12.18 -4.76 -0.05
CA ALA A 387 -10.90 -4.56 -0.72
C ALA A 387 -10.81 -3.11 -1.23
N SER A 388 -9.73 -2.42 -0.89
CA SER A 388 -9.64 -0.96 -1.07
C SER A 388 -8.30 -0.48 -1.61
N GLY A 389 -7.61 -1.28 -2.41
CA GLY A 389 -6.34 -0.88 -3.02
C GLY A 389 -5.56 -2.04 -3.60
N ASN A 390 -4.43 -1.72 -4.23
CA ASN A 390 -3.55 -2.68 -4.87
C ASN A 390 -2.08 -2.30 -4.65
N VAL A 391 -1.20 -3.32 -4.61
CA VAL A 391 0.25 -3.13 -4.55
C VAL A 391 0.91 -3.85 -5.73
N HIS A 392 1.68 -3.12 -6.53
CA HIS A 392 2.30 -3.65 -7.75
C HIS A 392 3.70 -4.23 -7.48
N PHE A 393 3.90 -5.51 -7.73
CA PHE A 393 5.23 -6.10 -7.77
C PHE A 393 5.73 -6.13 -9.22
N SER A 394 6.67 -5.26 -9.61
CA SER A 394 7.34 -4.25 -8.83
C SER A 394 7.44 -2.94 -9.61
N MET A 395 8.01 -1.92 -9.00
CA MET A 395 8.18 -0.56 -9.57
C MET A 395 8.84 -0.57 -10.95
N LYS A 396 9.81 -1.43 -11.18
CA LYS A 396 10.52 -1.55 -12.47
C LYS A 396 9.60 -1.77 -13.68
N ALA A 397 8.51 -2.52 -13.49
CA ALA A 397 7.56 -2.75 -14.58
C ALA A 397 6.76 -1.49 -14.92
N LEU A 398 6.43 -0.69 -13.92
CA LEU A 398 5.74 0.59 -14.08
C LEU A 398 6.66 1.62 -14.73
N GLN A 399 7.87 1.82 -14.20
CA GLN A 399 8.86 2.76 -14.78
C GLN A 399 9.23 2.44 -16.23
N ARG A 400 9.29 1.16 -16.59
CA ARG A 400 9.55 0.73 -17.98
C ARG A 400 8.32 0.79 -18.86
N ASN A 401 7.17 1.17 -18.31
CA ASN A 401 5.88 1.12 -19.01
C ASN A 401 5.70 -0.21 -19.77
N ALA A 402 6.01 -1.32 -19.08
CA ALA A 402 6.02 -2.65 -19.69
C ALA A 402 4.64 -2.97 -20.29
N GLU A 403 4.60 -3.33 -21.59
CA GLU A 403 3.35 -3.54 -22.34
C GLU A 403 2.34 -2.36 -22.25
N GLY A 404 2.83 -1.15 -22.03
CA GLY A 404 1.99 0.03 -21.92
C GLY A 404 1.21 0.14 -20.61
N VAL A 405 1.57 -0.62 -19.57
CA VAL A 405 0.81 -0.70 -18.31
C VAL A 405 0.69 0.65 -17.60
N ALA A 406 1.75 1.45 -17.55
CA ALA A 406 1.71 2.77 -16.91
C ALA A 406 0.68 3.69 -17.62
N GLY A 407 0.73 3.74 -18.94
CA GLY A 407 -0.25 4.48 -19.73
C GLY A 407 -1.69 3.98 -19.55
N ALA A 408 -1.89 2.65 -19.48
CA ALA A 408 -3.20 2.05 -19.25
C ALA A 408 -3.76 2.37 -17.85
N LEU A 409 -2.90 2.40 -16.84
CA LEU A 409 -3.28 2.78 -15.48
C LEU A 409 -3.64 4.26 -15.39
N ALA A 410 -2.79 5.14 -15.93
CA ALA A 410 -3.02 6.60 -15.93
C ALA A 410 -4.26 7.01 -16.74
N ALA A 411 -4.52 6.39 -17.88
CA ALA A 411 -5.73 6.65 -18.66
C ALA A 411 -6.99 5.97 -18.10
N GLY A 412 -6.84 4.98 -17.24
CA GLY A 412 -7.90 4.13 -16.73
C GLY A 412 -8.11 4.26 -15.22
N PRO A 413 -7.82 3.20 -14.46
CA PRO A 413 -8.17 3.17 -13.03
C PRO A 413 -7.47 4.23 -12.17
N TYR A 414 -6.29 4.71 -12.55
CA TYR A 414 -5.53 5.68 -11.77
C TYR A 414 -5.56 7.11 -12.35
N ARG A 415 -6.50 7.40 -13.25
CA ARG A 415 -6.61 8.72 -13.88
C ARG A 415 -6.79 9.86 -12.86
N GLU A 416 -7.65 9.65 -11.89
CA GLU A 416 -7.92 10.64 -10.84
C GLU A 416 -7.12 10.30 -9.58
N PRO A 417 -6.67 11.29 -8.80
CA PRO A 417 -5.98 11.04 -7.54
C PRO A 417 -6.87 10.33 -6.53
N ALA A 418 -6.26 9.66 -5.56
CA ALA A 418 -6.98 8.96 -4.50
C ALA A 418 -6.30 9.16 -3.15
N LEU A 419 -7.09 9.27 -2.10
CA LEU A 419 -6.63 9.21 -0.72
C LEU A 419 -6.49 7.75 -0.27
N ILE A 420 -5.54 7.49 0.59
CA ILE A 420 -5.46 6.21 1.28
C ILE A 420 -6.71 6.05 2.17
N PRO A 421 -7.32 4.86 2.21
CA PRO A 421 -8.46 4.58 3.09
C PRO A 421 -8.12 4.87 4.56
N ALA A 422 -9.05 5.50 5.27
CA ALA A 422 -8.88 5.79 6.69
C ALA A 422 -8.78 4.52 7.52
N SER A 423 -7.92 4.54 8.54
CA SER A 423 -7.69 3.45 9.50
C SER A 423 -8.30 3.83 10.87
N PRO A 424 -9.62 3.71 11.07
CA PRO A 424 -10.30 4.23 12.27
C PRO A 424 -9.92 3.49 13.56
N TRP A 425 -9.32 2.30 13.47
CA TRP A 425 -8.78 1.55 14.61
C TRP A 425 -7.40 2.03 15.08
N MET A 426 -6.78 2.98 14.36
CA MET A 426 -5.49 3.56 14.69
C MET A 426 -5.67 4.91 15.39
N GLN A 427 -4.60 5.39 16.00
CA GLN A 427 -4.58 6.67 16.69
C GLN A 427 -3.69 7.67 15.96
N ALA A 428 -4.26 8.80 15.54
CA ALA A 428 -3.51 9.87 14.90
C ALA A 428 -2.60 10.60 15.90
N PRO A 429 -1.40 11.05 15.50
CA PRO A 429 -0.45 11.72 16.40
C PRO A 429 -0.99 13.04 16.98
N HIS A 430 -1.86 13.73 16.25
CA HIS A 430 -2.45 15.02 16.65
C HIS A 430 -3.98 14.98 16.72
N GLY A 431 -4.58 13.79 16.79
CA GLY A 431 -6.04 13.62 16.84
C GLY A 431 -6.74 13.84 15.48
N ALA A 432 -8.04 14.19 15.56
CA ALA A 432 -8.83 14.48 14.36
C ALA A 432 -8.32 15.74 13.65
N PRO A 433 -8.31 15.78 12.31
CA PRO A 433 -7.81 16.94 11.58
C PRO A 433 -8.76 18.13 11.76
N VAL A 434 -8.18 19.29 12.02
CA VAL A 434 -8.93 20.56 12.19
C VAL A 434 -9.24 21.14 10.81
N LYS A 435 -10.40 21.79 10.68
CA LYS A 435 -10.80 22.50 9.47
C LYS A 435 -9.72 23.53 9.08
N PRO A 436 -9.24 23.52 7.82
CA PRO A 436 -8.20 24.44 7.35
C PRO A 436 -8.66 25.89 7.25
N GLN A 437 -7.69 26.79 7.17
CA GLN A 437 -7.89 28.15 6.69
C GLN A 437 -7.34 28.24 5.27
N ALA A 438 -8.15 28.77 4.34
CA ALA A 438 -7.79 28.88 2.93
C ALA A 438 -8.24 30.24 2.38
N ALA A 439 -7.37 30.88 1.60
CA ALA A 439 -7.69 32.13 0.92
C ALA A 439 -7.12 32.11 -0.51
N VAL A 440 -7.91 32.59 -1.47
CA VAL A 440 -7.52 32.68 -2.87
C VAL A 440 -7.15 34.12 -3.19
N HIS A 441 -6.01 34.33 -3.82
CA HIS A 441 -5.48 35.65 -4.18
C HIS A 441 -5.08 35.68 -5.64
N LYS A 442 -5.26 36.84 -6.27
CA LYS A 442 -4.74 37.10 -7.62
C LYS A 442 -3.59 38.09 -7.54
N SER A 443 -2.38 37.68 -7.90
CA SER A 443 -1.19 38.54 -7.93
C SER A 443 -0.47 38.42 -9.27
N GLY A 444 -0.22 39.56 -9.93
CA GLY A 444 0.47 39.57 -11.22
C GLY A 444 -0.23 38.77 -12.33
N GLY A 445 -1.56 38.65 -12.26
CA GLY A 445 -2.37 37.88 -13.23
C GLY A 445 -2.41 36.37 -12.96
N ARG A 446 -1.77 35.89 -11.89
CA ARG A 446 -1.76 34.48 -11.48
C ARG A 446 -2.61 34.28 -10.22
N TRP A 447 -3.36 33.20 -10.19
CA TRP A 447 -4.12 32.79 -9.03
C TRP A 447 -3.27 31.90 -8.12
N GLU A 448 -3.33 32.14 -6.82
CA GLU A 448 -2.63 31.40 -5.79
C GLU A 448 -3.56 31.14 -4.60
N LEU A 449 -3.55 29.91 -4.10
CA LEU A 449 -4.22 29.50 -2.87
C LEU A 449 -3.21 29.53 -1.73
N THR A 450 -3.53 30.25 -0.64
CA THR A 450 -2.79 30.17 0.61
C THR A 450 -3.50 29.24 1.57
N LEU A 451 -2.72 28.37 2.24
CA LEU A 451 -3.18 27.32 3.13
C LEU A 451 -2.53 27.47 4.50
N SER A 452 -3.31 27.37 5.57
CA SER A 452 -2.81 27.28 6.93
C SER A 452 -3.71 26.44 7.81
N HIS A 453 -3.13 25.95 8.91
CA HIS A 453 -3.84 25.18 9.91
C HIS A 453 -4.04 26.04 11.18
N ALA A 454 -5.22 25.97 11.80
CA ALA A 454 -5.59 26.85 12.89
C ALA A 454 -4.74 26.68 14.16
N ASP A 455 -4.22 25.48 14.41
CA ASP A 455 -3.34 25.16 15.55
C ASP A 455 -1.84 25.23 15.22
N GLY A 456 -1.49 25.62 13.98
CA GLY A 456 -0.11 25.74 13.49
C GLY A 456 0.57 24.43 13.15
N ALA A 457 -0.06 23.27 13.37
CA ALA A 457 0.46 21.97 12.96
C ALA A 457 0.10 21.69 11.49
N ALA A 458 1.08 21.30 10.67
CA ALA A 458 0.81 20.88 9.30
C ALA A 458 0.01 19.56 9.31
N PRO A 459 -1.07 19.44 8.50
CA PRO A 459 -1.72 18.17 8.29
C PRO A 459 -0.80 17.22 7.51
N TRP A 460 -1.20 15.97 7.33
CA TRP A 460 -0.50 15.05 6.43
C TRP A 460 -0.67 15.48 4.97
N LEU A 461 -1.92 15.72 4.55
CA LEU A 461 -2.24 16.13 3.20
C LEU A 461 -3.28 17.26 3.18
N TRP A 462 -3.26 18.04 2.12
CA TRP A 462 -4.36 18.88 1.69
C TRP A 462 -5.10 18.21 0.52
N VAL A 463 -6.42 18.27 0.56
CA VAL A 463 -7.28 17.95 -0.60
C VAL A 463 -7.83 19.26 -1.13
N ILE A 464 -7.39 19.64 -2.31
CA ILE A 464 -7.75 20.89 -2.98
C ILE A 464 -8.71 20.54 -4.12
N ARG A 465 -9.91 21.12 -4.08
CA ARG A 465 -10.93 21.00 -5.13
C ARG A 465 -11.12 22.37 -5.75
N THR A 466 -10.72 22.55 -6.99
CA THR A 466 -10.82 23.82 -7.72
C THR A 466 -11.87 23.71 -8.80
N ARG A 467 -12.83 24.63 -8.82
CA ARG A 467 -13.86 24.69 -9.85
C ARG A 467 -13.45 25.62 -10.99
N TYR A 468 -13.53 25.09 -12.22
CA TYR A 468 -13.36 25.80 -13.45
C TYR A 468 -14.66 25.66 -14.25
N GLY A 469 -15.38 26.78 -14.46
CA GLY A 469 -16.73 26.72 -15.02
C GLY A 469 -17.64 25.78 -14.23
N GLU A 470 -18.07 24.70 -14.87
CA GLU A 470 -18.89 23.64 -14.25
C GLU A 470 -18.09 22.41 -13.80
N HIS A 471 -16.77 22.39 -14.04
CA HIS A 471 -15.91 21.25 -13.76
C HIS A 471 -15.10 21.47 -12.49
N TRP A 472 -14.95 20.39 -11.70
CA TRP A 472 -14.06 20.34 -10.56
C TRP A 472 -12.77 19.60 -10.91
N ASN A 473 -11.63 20.19 -10.59
CA ASN A 473 -10.34 19.52 -10.54
C ASN A 473 -10.01 19.20 -9.09
N VAL A 474 -9.45 18.01 -8.85
CA VAL A 474 -9.05 17.55 -7.52
C VAL A 474 -7.54 17.31 -7.51
N GLU A 475 -6.87 17.90 -6.53
CA GLU A 475 -5.44 17.71 -6.29
C GLU A 475 -5.24 17.32 -4.83
N ILE A 476 -4.30 16.40 -4.60
CA ILE A 476 -3.88 15.98 -3.25
C ILE A 476 -2.41 16.34 -3.13
N VAL A 477 -2.07 17.19 -2.17
CA VAL A 477 -0.71 17.68 -2.00
C VAL A 477 -0.25 17.51 -0.55
N SER A 478 1.07 17.51 -0.34
CA SER A 478 1.66 17.45 1.00
C SER A 478 1.11 18.55 1.90
N GLY A 479 0.84 18.22 3.16
CA GLY A 479 0.39 19.16 4.18
C GLY A 479 1.38 20.28 4.49
N THR A 480 2.63 20.15 4.07
CA THR A 480 3.67 21.18 4.20
C THR A 480 3.52 22.34 3.21
N VAL A 481 2.68 22.18 2.17
CA VAL A 481 2.41 23.21 1.16
C VAL A 481 1.58 24.33 1.80
N GLN A 482 2.14 25.54 1.84
CA GLN A 482 1.46 26.74 2.33
C GLN A 482 0.91 27.61 1.21
N ARG A 483 1.42 27.46 -0.02
CA ARG A 483 1.00 28.19 -1.21
C ARG A 483 0.91 27.24 -2.36
N HIS A 484 -0.23 27.27 -3.05
CA HIS A 484 -0.50 26.38 -4.18
C HIS A 484 -0.95 27.22 -5.38
N PRO A 485 -0.29 27.09 -6.55
CA PRO A 485 -0.72 27.80 -7.75
C PRO A 485 -2.04 27.23 -8.25
N LEU A 486 -2.91 28.09 -8.73
CA LEU A 486 -4.16 27.72 -9.38
C LEU A 486 -4.10 28.16 -10.85
N PRO A 487 -3.47 27.39 -11.74
CA PRO A 487 -3.33 27.74 -13.14
C PRO A 487 -4.70 27.72 -13.83
N PRO A 488 -4.93 28.58 -14.85
CA PRO A 488 -6.13 28.46 -15.68
C PRO A 488 -6.21 27.08 -16.32
N HIS A 489 -7.41 26.51 -16.37
CA HIS A 489 -7.68 25.18 -16.92
C HIS A 489 -8.39 25.26 -18.26
N PRO A 490 -8.10 24.39 -19.24
CA PRO A 490 -8.87 24.32 -20.49
C PRO A 490 -10.34 24.00 -20.21
N GLY A 491 -11.24 24.90 -20.62
CA GLY A 491 -12.67 24.65 -20.61
C GLY A 491 -13.14 23.80 -21.82
N ASN A 492 -14.44 23.51 -21.85
CA ASN A 492 -15.04 22.65 -22.88
C ASN A 492 -14.87 23.18 -24.33
N ASP A 493 -14.75 24.49 -24.48
CA ASP A 493 -14.55 25.17 -25.78
C ASP A 493 -13.08 25.52 -26.06
N SER A 494 -12.15 24.94 -25.32
CA SER A 494 -10.71 25.21 -25.40
C SER A 494 -10.29 26.63 -24.96
N GLN A 495 -11.19 27.42 -24.38
CA GLN A 495 -10.82 28.66 -23.70
C GLN A 495 -10.27 28.34 -22.30
N LEU A 496 -9.31 29.15 -21.85
CA LEU A 496 -8.76 29.01 -20.52
C LEU A 496 -9.72 29.62 -19.49
N GLU A 497 -10.22 28.81 -18.60
CA GLU A 497 -11.07 29.22 -17.49
C GLU A 497 -10.24 29.54 -16.24
N SER A 498 -10.56 30.62 -15.56
CA SER A 498 -10.00 30.97 -14.26
C SER A 498 -10.69 30.16 -13.14
N PRO A 499 -10.03 29.93 -11.99
CA PRO A 499 -10.69 29.31 -10.85
C PRO A 499 -11.88 30.17 -10.40
N ALA A 500 -13.04 29.55 -10.24
CA ALA A 500 -14.28 30.22 -9.80
C ALA A 500 -14.57 29.97 -8.30
N ALA A 501 -14.19 28.84 -7.78
CA ALA A 501 -14.31 28.50 -6.38
C ALA A 501 -13.25 27.46 -5.99
N VAL A 502 -12.82 27.49 -4.74
CA VAL A 502 -11.89 26.52 -4.17
C VAL A 502 -12.47 25.93 -2.88
N ALA A 503 -12.36 24.62 -2.73
CA ALA A 503 -12.77 23.93 -1.50
C ALA A 503 -11.61 23.07 -1.00
N VAL A 504 -11.25 23.18 0.28
CA VAL A 504 -10.09 22.53 0.85
C VAL A 504 -10.47 21.77 2.11
N SER A 505 -9.92 20.57 2.25
CA SER A 505 -9.92 19.79 3.50
C SER A 505 -8.51 19.34 3.85
N ALA A 506 -8.30 19.05 5.14
CA ALA A 506 -7.06 18.51 5.69
C ALA A 506 -7.21 17.02 5.97
N VAL A 507 -6.15 16.24 5.77
CA VAL A 507 -6.12 14.81 6.06
C VAL A 507 -4.99 14.52 7.03
N ASN A 508 -5.22 13.70 8.06
CA ASN A 508 -4.20 13.28 9.02
C ASN A 508 -3.51 11.95 8.59
N ARG A 509 -2.49 11.53 9.34
CA ARG A 509 -1.66 10.33 9.07
C ARG A 509 -2.43 9.00 9.06
N ILE A 510 -3.64 8.95 9.61
CA ILE A 510 -4.50 7.74 9.55
C ILE A 510 -5.63 7.86 8.53
N GLY A 511 -5.59 8.85 7.65
CA GLY A 511 -6.52 9.04 6.54
C GLY A 511 -7.85 9.69 6.89
N GLN A 512 -8.03 10.22 8.11
CA GLN A 512 -9.24 10.97 8.47
C GLN A 512 -9.18 12.36 7.82
N GLU A 513 -10.32 12.82 7.30
CA GLU A 513 -10.49 14.10 6.62
C GLU A 513 -11.29 15.07 7.48
N SER A 514 -10.90 16.34 7.49
CA SER A 514 -11.58 17.42 8.20
C SER A 514 -12.85 17.88 7.46
N ASP A 515 -13.62 18.74 8.12
CA ASP A 515 -14.60 19.58 7.42
C ASP A 515 -13.93 20.41 6.33
N VAL A 516 -14.70 20.68 5.28
CA VAL A 516 -14.25 21.47 4.13
C VAL A 516 -14.39 22.97 4.40
N VAL A 517 -13.38 23.76 4.04
CA VAL A 517 -13.51 25.22 3.87
C VAL A 517 -13.70 25.54 2.40
N ARG A 518 -14.57 26.50 2.11
CA ARG A 518 -14.75 27.06 0.76
C ARG A 518 -14.21 28.49 0.74
N ALA A 519 -13.49 28.82 -0.32
CA ALA A 519 -12.99 30.16 -0.62
C ALA A 519 -13.42 30.54 -2.04
N GLU A 520 -14.00 31.70 -2.19
CA GLU A 520 -14.29 32.25 -3.52
C GLU A 520 -13.03 32.92 -4.09
N ALA A 521 -12.86 32.83 -5.38
CA ALA A 521 -11.81 33.52 -6.10
C ALA A 521 -12.28 34.96 -6.39
N GLU A 522 -11.73 35.94 -5.66
CA GLU A 522 -12.02 37.37 -5.83
C GLU A 522 -11.19 38.01 -6.98
#